data_b90840cdf7a4149ea172480e4cb8a47d
#
_entry.id   b90840cdf7a4149ea172480e4cb8a47d
#
_cell.length_a   1.000
_cell.length_b   1.000
_cell.length_c   1.000
_cell.angle_alpha   90.00
_cell.angle_beta   90.00
_cell.angle_gamma   90.00
#
_symmetry.space_group_name_H-M   'P 1'
#
loop_
_entity.id
_entity.type
_entity.pdbx_description
1 polymer ?
#
loop_
_entity_poly.entity_id
_entity_poly.type
_entity_poly.pdbx_seq_one_letter_code
_entity_poly.pdbx_strand_id
1 'polypeptide(L)' 'MARWFERQRIEWIAETLRVFGFINRVHLMRKFGISEPQASADLRTFAKERPEAMRYDVSRKRYEATDHD' A
#
# COMPACT_ATOMS: atom_id res chain seq x y z
N MET A 1 -9.85 -12.38 13.41
CA MET A 1 -10.12 -12.49 11.96
C MET A 1 -9.85 -11.18 11.25
N ALA A 2 -10.31 -10.05 11.80
CA ALA A 2 -10.07 -8.74 11.17
C ALA A 2 -8.57 -8.47 10.98
N ARG A 3 -7.74 -8.84 11.96
CA ARG A 3 -6.30 -8.64 11.86
C ARG A 3 -5.66 -9.50 10.79
N TRP A 4 -6.21 -10.68 10.54
CA TRP A 4 -5.68 -11.55 9.51
C TRP A 4 -5.87 -10.93 8.13
N PHE A 5 -7.07 -10.42 7.85
CA PHE A 5 -7.35 -9.77 6.57
C PHE A 5 -6.53 -8.50 6.40
N GLU A 6 -6.39 -7.73 7.47
CA GLU A 6 -5.55 -6.53 7.43
C GLU A 6 -4.11 -6.92 7.10
N ARG A 7 -3.58 -7.96 7.75
CA ARG A 7 -2.22 -8.42 7.48
C ARG A 7 -2.04 -8.85 6.03
N GLN A 8 -3.04 -9.50 5.46
CA GLN A 8 -2.99 -9.89 4.05
C GLN A 8 -2.87 -8.66 3.15
N ARG A 9 -3.65 -7.63 3.43
CA ARG A 9 -3.60 -6.41 2.63
C ARG A 9 -2.27 -5.67 2.81
N ILE A 10 -1.78 -5.61 4.04
CA ILE A 10 -0.50 -4.94 4.32
C ILE A 10 0.66 -5.67 3.63
N GLU A 11 0.67 -6.99 3.70
CA GLU A 11 1.72 -7.76 3.03
C GLU A 11 1.63 -7.64 1.51
N TRP A 12 0.43 -7.50 0.98
CA TRP A 12 0.26 -7.30 -0.46
C TRP A 12 0.80 -5.94 -0.90
N ILE A 13 0.68 -4.92 -0.06
CA ILE A 13 1.30 -3.61 -0.34
C ILE A 13 2.81 -3.78 -0.49
N ALA A 14 3.43 -4.48 0.47
CA ALA A 14 4.87 -4.72 0.43
C ALA A 14 5.28 -5.46 -0.85
N GLU A 15 4.52 -6.47 -1.22
CA GLU A 15 4.79 -7.27 -2.41
C GLU A 15 4.66 -6.44 -3.68
N THR A 16 3.61 -5.62 -3.76
CA THR A 16 3.37 -4.76 -4.91
C THR A 16 4.50 -3.75 -5.09
N LEU A 17 4.94 -3.16 -3.99
CA LEU A 17 6.07 -2.23 -4.04
C LEU A 17 7.34 -2.93 -4.50
N ARG A 18 7.56 -4.15 -4.02
CA ARG A 18 8.74 -4.92 -4.39
C ARG A 18 8.75 -5.27 -5.87
N VAL A 19 7.61 -5.67 -6.40
CA VAL A 19 7.51 -6.16 -7.79
C VAL A 19 7.37 -5.01 -8.78
N PHE A 20 6.51 -4.03 -8.48
CA PHE A 20 6.18 -2.97 -9.44
C PHE A 20 6.79 -1.62 -9.10
N GLY A 21 7.21 -1.40 -7.86
CA GLY A 21 7.84 -0.17 -7.45
C GLY A 21 6.88 0.95 -7.06
N PHE A 22 5.59 0.75 -7.17
CA PHE A 22 4.61 1.76 -6.79
C PHE A 22 3.27 1.13 -6.45
N ILE A 23 2.43 1.89 -5.74
CA ILE A 23 1.09 1.46 -5.39
C ILE A 23 0.22 2.70 -5.08
N ASN A 24 -1.08 2.59 -5.32
CA ASN A 24 -2.02 3.58 -4.83
C ASN A 24 -3.29 2.87 -4.34
N ARG A 25 -4.21 3.65 -3.75
CA ARG A 25 -5.40 3.06 -3.14
C ARG A 25 -6.30 2.31 -4.12
N VAL A 26 -6.31 2.73 -5.38
CA VAL A 26 -7.13 2.06 -6.39
C VAL A 26 -6.71 0.61 -6.57
N HIS A 27 -5.43 0.34 -6.50
CA HIS A 27 -4.90 -1.02 -6.61
C HIS A 27 -5.45 -1.91 -5.49
N LEU A 28 -5.45 -1.39 -4.26
CA LEU A 28 -5.99 -2.11 -3.11
C LEU A 28 -7.49 -2.33 -3.25
N MET A 29 -8.19 -1.29 -3.67
CA MET A 29 -9.64 -1.37 -3.85
C MET A 29 -10.02 -2.46 -4.85
N ARG A 30 -9.30 -2.52 -5.95
CA ARG A 30 -9.55 -3.52 -7.00
C ARG A 30 -9.17 -4.92 -6.56
N LYS A 31 -8.05 -5.04 -5.89
CA LYS A 31 -7.54 -6.36 -5.46
C LYS A 31 -8.43 -7.00 -4.41
N PHE A 32 -8.86 -6.22 -3.43
CA PHE A 32 -9.56 -6.75 -2.26
C PHE A 32 -11.04 -6.41 -2.20
N GLY A 33 -11.53 -5.58 -3.13
CA GLY A 33 -12.93 -5.17 -3.11
C GLY A 33 -13.26 -4.32 -1.89
N ILE A 34 -12.33 -3.50 -1.43
CA ILE A 34 -12.53 -2.67 -0.24
C ILE A 34 -12.83 -1.22 -0.64
N SER A 35 -13.35 -0.45 0.31
CA SER A 35 -13.68 0.95 0.09
C SER A 35 -12.42 1.82 0.01
N GLU A 36 -12.58 3.03 -0.54
CA GLU A 36 -11.48 3.99 -0.60
C GLU A 36 -10.95 4.34 0.80
N PRO A 37 -11.82 4.64 1.80
CA PRO A 37 -11.30 4.89 3.15
C PRO A 37 -10.51 3.74 3.74
N GLN A 38 -10.94 2.51 3.48
CA GLN A 38 -10.21 1.34 3.98
C GLN A 38 -8.86 1.21 3.30
N ALA A 39 -8.83 1.40 1.97
CA ALA A 39 -7.56 1.35 1.23
C ALA A 39 -6.59 2.42 1.72
N SER A 40 -7.09 3.64 1.94
CA SER A 40 -6.27 4.72 2.46
C SER A 40 -5.74 4.41 3.86
N ALA A 41 -6.58 3.81 4.71
CA ALA A 41 -6.17 3.41 6.05
C ALA A 41 -5.07 2.34 5.99
N ASP A 42 -5.19 1.40 5.08
CA ASP A 42 -4.18 0.36 4.91
C ASP A 42 -2.83 0.95 4.50
N LEU A 43 -2.84 1.91 3.58
CA LEU A 43 -1.61 2.58 3.16
C LEU A 43 -0.98 3.36 4.30
N ARG A 44 -1.79 4.02 5.13
CA ARG A 44 -1.29 4.71 6.32
C ARG A 44 -0.68 3.74 7.33
N THR A 45 -1.34 2.59 7.51
CA THR A 45 -0.84 1.56 8.43
C THR A 45 0.51 1.04 7.94
N PHE A 46 0.63 0.77 6.64
CA PHE A 46 1.89 0.32 6.06
C PHE A 46 2.99 1.37 6.25
N ALA A 47 2.68 2.63 5.97
CA ALA A 47 3.64 3.72 6.12
C ALA A 47 4.11 3.86 7.56
N LYS A 48 3.21 3.63 8.52
CA LYS A 48 3.54 3.70 9.93
C LYS A 48 4.44 2.54 10.36
N GLU A 49 4.17 1.35 9.84
CA GLU A 49 4.98 0.17 10.16
C GLU A 49 6.34 0.17 9.48
N ARG A 50 6.39 0.72 8.27
CA ARG A 50 7.62 0.73 7.47
C ARG A 50 7.83 2.12 6.88
N PRO A 51 8.20 3.10 7.71
CA PRO A 51 8.24 4.50 7.26
C PRO A 51 9.26 4.80 6.16
N GLU A 52 10.25 3.93 5.99
CA GLU A 52 11.26 4.13 4.96
C GLU A 52 11.04 3.30 3.70
N ALA A 53 9.94 2.53 3.65
CA ALA A 53 9.70 1.62 2.53
C ALA A 53 9.11 2.31 1.31
N MET A 54 8.36 3.39 1.51
CA MET A 54 7.74 4.10 0.40
C MET A 54 7.55 5.57 0.75
N ARG A 55 7.36 6.38 -0.30
CA ARG A 55 7.03 7.79 -0.13
C ARG A 55 5.98 8.18 -1.16
N TYR A 56 5.19 9.20 -0.84
CA TYR A 56 4.14 9.65 -1.75
C TYR A 56 4.72 10.59 -2.81
N ASP A 57 4.44 10.29 -4.06
CA ASP A 57 4.81 11.15 -5.19
C ASP A 57 3.60 12.01 -5.55
N VAL A 58 3.67 13.28 -5.23
CA VAL A 58 2.55 14.22 -5.44
C VAL A 58 2.25 14.39 -6.93
N SER A 59 3.30 14.42 -7.76
CA SER A 59 3.14 14.59 -9.20
C SER A 59 2.41 13.43 -9.83
N ARG A 60 2.78 12.21 -9.46
CA ARG A 60 2.19 11.00 -10.02
C ARG A 60 0.99 10.51 -9.23
N LYS A 61 0.76 11.12 -8.05
CA LYS A 61 -0.36 10.77 -7.17
C LYS A 61 -0.38 9.29 -6.81
N ARG A 62 0.79 8.79 -6.41
CA ARG A 62 0.94 7.39 -6.00
C ARG A 62 2.09 7.27 -5.02
N TYR A 63 2.12 6.15 -4.30
CA TYR A 63 3.25 5.84 -3.43
C TYR A 63 4.30 5.09 -4.23
N GLU A 64 5.55 5.45 -4.05
CA GLU A 64 6.67 4.80 -4.73
C GLU A 64 7.63 4.19 -3.73
N ALA A 65 8.14 3.01 -4.06
CA ALA A 65 9.13 2.34 -3.24
C ALA A 65 10.42 3.18 -3.23
N THR A 66 11.00 3.32 -2.05
CA THR A 66 12.19 4.16 -1.91
C THR A 66 13.48 3.46 -2.37
N ASP A 67 13.47 2.13 -2.38
CA ASP A 67 14.65 1.33 -2.71
C ASP A 67 14.38 0.31 -3.81
N HIS A 68 13.44 0.60 -4.68
CA HIS A 68 13.12 -0.27 -5.80
C HIS A 68 14.20 -0.14 -6.88
N ASP A 69 14.71 -1.25 -7.32
CA ASP A 69 15.70 -1.30 -8.39
C ASP A 69 15.07 -1.37 -9.78
#